data_432005ab02c0eb791cd65ea9b0f42663
#
_entry.id   432005ab02c0eb791cd65ea9b0f42663
#
_cell.length_a   1.000
_cell.length_b   1.000
_cell.length_c   1.000
_cell.angle_alpha   90.00
_cell.angle_beta   90.00
_cell.angle_gamma   90.00
#
_symmetry.space_group_name_H-M   'P 1'
#
loop_
_entity.id
_entity.type
_entity.pdbx_description
1 polymer ?
#
loop_
_entity_poly.entity_id
_entity_poly.type
_entity_poly.pdbx_seq_one_letter_code
_entity_poly.pdbx_strand_id
1 'polypeptide(L)'
;MRTFLLSLAVMFLAVSAMAQVPSVKVENSKGEAFDTAQLLDEGTPMIISFWSTTCKPCIRELEAIYESLPDWLDEVDFRVVAVSTDDSRQLAKAKSFAEGRGWGSDFTLLFDKNQDFMRAMNVTVVPHVFVVDAKGKVVFSHTAYVQGGEVELFEAVKKSVRK
;
A
#
# COMPACT_ATOMS: atom_id res chain seq x y z
N MET A 1 -13.37 54.71 32.78
CA MET A 1 -12.71 53.35 32.83
C MET A 1 -13.19 52.54 31.65
N ARG A 2 -12.38 52.41 30.61
CA ARG A 2 -12.71 51.65 29.37
C ARG A 2 -12.00 50.30 29.44
N THR A 3 -12.77 49.26 29.68
CA THR A 3 -12.26 47.86 29.69
C THR A 3 -12.09 47.38 28.25
N PHE A 4 -10.82 47.18 27.85
CA PHE A 4 -10.43 46.53 26.60
C PHE A 4 -10.61 45.00 26.76
N LEU A 5 -11.62 44.43 26.10
CA LEU A 5 -11.75 42.98 25.92
C LEU A 5 -10.85 42.56 24.74
N LEU A 6 -9.68 41.99 25.07
CA LEU A 6 -8.87 41.26 24.07
C LEU A 6 -9.54 39.94 23.74
N SER A 7 -10.19 39.90 22.61
CA SER A 7 -10.65 38.61 21.97
C SER A 7 -9.43 37.89 21.41
N LEU A 8 -8.98 36.83 22.10
CA LEU A 8 -7.96 35.91 21.63
C LEU A 8 -8.61 34.93 20.64
N ALA A 9 -8.56 35.24 19.35
CA ALA A 9 -8.98 34.31 18.31
C ALA A 9 -7.96 33.16 18.21
N VAL A 10 -8.30 32.01 18.81
CA VAL A 10 -7.56 30.76 18.62
C VAL A 10 -7.88 30.23 17.24
N MET A 11 -6.96 30.45 16.31
CA MET A 11 -7.03 29.92 14.94
C MET A 11 -6.66 28.44 15.00
N PHE A 12 -7.66 27.56 15.02
CA PHE A 12 -7.47 26.13 14.85
C PHE A 12 -6.99 25.88 13.42
N LEU A 13 -5.67 25.71 13.25
CA LEU A 13 -5.11 25.09 12.04
C LEU A 13 -5.51 23.63 12.05
N ALA A 14 -6.54 23.28 11.28
CA ALA A 14 -6.86 21.90 10.97
C ALA A 14 -5.70 21.35 10.12
N VAL A 15 -4.73 20.72 10.77
CA VAL A 15 -3.74 19.88 10.08
C VAL A 15 -4.51 18.68 9.58
N SER A 16 -4.85 18.68 8.28
CA SER A 16 -5.34 17.48 7.61
C SER A 16 -4.27 16.42 7.73
N ALA A 17 -4.43 15.47 8.65
CA ALA A 17 -3.57 14.30 8.76
C ALA A 17 -3.78 13.49 7.48
N MET A 18 -2.88 13.68 6.51
CA MET A 18 -2.87 12.89 5.30
C MET A 18 -2.36 11.50 5.70
N ALA A 19 -3.09 10.45 5.28
CA ALA A 19 -2.72 9.08 5.58
C ALA A 19 -1.30 8.82 5.03
N GLN A 20 -0.41 8.37 5.91
CA GLN A 20 0.96 7.97 5.59
C GLN A 20 1.14 6.50 5.90
N VAL A 21 2.14 5.87 5.27
CA VAL A 21 2.52 4.49 5.59
C VAL A 21 2.99 4.42 7.04
N PRO A 22 2.30 3.67 7.91
CA PRO A 22 2.68 3.54 9.31
C PRO A 22 3.86 2.59 9.47
N SER A 23 4.66 2.77 10.54
CA SER A 23 5.70 1.82 10.95
C SER A 23 5.08 0.66 11.72
N VAL A 24 5.11 -0.54 11.13
CA VAL A 24 4.61 -1.79 11.70
C VAL A 24 5.55 -2.92 11.34
N LYS A 25 5.74 -3.89 12.23
CA LYS A 25 6.55 -5.08 11.94
C LYS A 25 5.70 -6.17 11.32
N VAL A 26 6.11 -6.59 10.12
CA VAL A 26 5.56 -7.71 9.36
C VAL A 26 6.68 -8.70 9.03
N GLU A 27 6.39 -9.76 8.30
CA GLU A 27 7.38 -10.74 7.85
C GLU A 27 7.66 -10.54 6.35
N ASN A 28 8.93 -10.59 5.94
CA ASN A 28 9.31 -10.56 4.52
C ASN A 28 9.29 -11.99 3.90
N SER A 29 9.62 -12.11 2.61
CA SER A 29 9.68 -13.39 1.90
C SER A 29 10.69 -14.37 2.50
N LYS A 30 11.77 -13.87 3.14
CA LYS A 30 12.79 -14.70 3.80
C LYS A 30 12.40 -15.17 5.20
N GLY A 31 11.25 -14.73 5.74
CA GLY A 31 10.83 -15.04 7.09
C GLY A 31 11.41 -14.12 8.16
N GLU A 32 12.03 -13.02 7.76
CA GLU A 32 12.63 -12.03 8.65
C GLU A 32 11.63 -10.94 9.01
N ALA A 33 11.79 -10.35 10.21
CA ALA A 33 11.01 -9.18 10.60
C ALA A 33 11.39 -7.98 9.72
N PHE A 34 10.37 -7.33 9.14
CA PHE A 34 10.50 -6.16 8.30
C PHE A 34 9.64 -5.01 8.86
N ASP A 35 10.24 -3.83 9.05
CA ASP A 35 9.48 -2.64 9.44
C ASP A 35 8.97 -1.93 8.19
N THR A 36 7.67 -1.72 8.12
CA THR A 36 7.03 -1.09 6.94
C THR A 36 7.48 0.35 6.69
N ALA A 37 8.09 1.03 7.68
CA ALA A 37 8.75 2.32 7.47
C ALA A 37 9.89 2.23 6.45
N GLN A 38 10.58 1.08 6.36
CA GLN A 38 11.66 0.85 5.40
C GLN A 38 11.18 0.86 3.93
N LEU A 39 9.87 0.74 3.70
CA LEU A 39 9.31 0.93 2.35
C LEU A 39 9.56 2.34 1.80
N LEU A 40 9.88 3.31 2.66
CA LEU A 40 10.11 4.70 2.25
C LEU A 40 11.58 5.02 1.97
N ASP A 41 12.50 4.11 2.30
CA ASP A 41 13.95 4.36 2.24
C ASP A 41 14.45 4.63 0.81
N GLU A 42 13.80 4.05 -0.20
CA GLU A 42 14.17 4.22 -1.60
C GLU A 42 13.62 5.52 -2.21
N GLY A 43 12.65 6.18 -1.56
CA GLY A 43 12.08 7.43 -2.05
C GLY A 43 11.37 7.33 -3.41
N THR A 44 10.90 6.12 -3.77
CA THR A 44 10.11 5.86 -4.99
C THR A 44 8.64 5.69 -4.66
N PRO A 45 7.71 6.10 -5.53
CA PRO A 45 6.29 5.80 -5.38
C PRO A 45 6.03 4.30 -5.35
N MET A 46 4.93 3.89 -4.75
CA MET A 46 4.58 2.47 -4.69
C MET A 46 3.08 2.21 -4.76
N ILE A 47 2.73 1.04 -5.27
CA ILE A 47 1.41 0.44 -5.13
C ILE A 47 1.49 -0.54 -3.96
N ILE A 48 0.64 -0.39 -2.94
CA ILE A 48 0.51 -1.34 -1.82
C ILE A 48 -0.82 -2.05 -1.97
N SER A 49 -0.80 -3.35 -2.23
CA SER A 49 -2.02 -4.18 -2.37
C SER A 49 -2.14 -5.17 -1.22
N PHE A 50 -3.22 -5.05 -0.45
CA PHE A 50 -3.58 -6.04 0.57
C PHE A 50 -4.42 -7.16 -0.06
N TRP A 51 -3.98 -8.41 0.14
CA TRP A 51 -4.58 -9.59 -0.48
C TRP A 51 -4.60 -10.80 0.47
N SER A 52 -5.32 -11.86 0.08
CA SER A 52 -5.22 -13.17 0.73
C SER A 52 -5.34 -14.31 -0.27
N THR A 53 -4.90 -15.49 0.10
CA THR A 53 -4.93 -16.70 -0.75
C THR A 53 -6.34 -17.16 -1.12
N THR A 54 -7.36 -16.71 -0.40
CA THR A 54 -8.77 -17.04 -0.64
C THR A 54 -9.52 -15.95 -1.41
N CYS A 55 -8.89 -14.78 -1.60
CA CYS A 55 -9.48 -13.63 -2.26
C CYS A 55 -9.28 -13.69 -3.78
N LYS A 56 -10.22 -14.27 -4.51
CA LYS A 56 -10.13 -14.36 -5.98
C LYS A 56 -10.01 -13.01 -6.69
N PRO A 57 -10.76 -11.94 -6.34
CA PRO A 57 -10.55 -10.64 -6.98
C PRO A 57 -9.18 -10.03 -6.67
N CYS A 58 -8.61 -10.24 -5.47
CA CYS A 58 -7.24 -9.79 -5.16
C CYS A 58 -6.21 -10.42 -6.10
N ILE A 59 -6.35 -11.73 -6.31
CA ILE A 59 -5.43 -12.49 -7.17
C ILE A 59 -5.50 -11.98 -8.60
N ARG A 60 -6.71 -11.78 -9.15
CA ARG A 60 -6.87 -11.23 -10.51
C ARG A 60 -6.27 -9.84 -10.66
N GLU A 61 -6.43 -8.98 -9.65
CA GLU A 61 -5.85 -7.64 -9.65
C GLU A 61 -4.33 -7.66 -9.64
N LEU A 62 -3.72 -8.47 -8.75
CA LEU A 62 -2.26 -8.62 -8.70
C LEU A 62 -1.70 -9.25 -9.98
N GLU A 63 -2.42 -10.19 -10.60
CA GLU A 63 -2.05 -10.77 -11.90
C GLU A 63 -2.09 -9.70 -13.00
N ALA A 64 -3.15 -8.88 -13.08
CA ALA A 64 -3.25 -7.80 -14.05
C ALA A 64 -2.15 -6.73 -13.87
N ILE A 65 -1.82 -6.38 -12.62
CA ILE A 65 -0.69 -5.49 -12.30
C ILE A 65 0.63 -6.14 -12.76
N TYR A 66 0.84 -7.43 -12.46
CA TYR A 66 2.06 -8.15 -12.80
C TYR A 66 2.28 -8.24 -14.31
N GLU A 67 1.23 -8.54 -15.07
CA GLU A 67 1.27 -8.60 -16.53
C GLU A 67 1.58 -7.24 -17.17
N SER A 68 1.08 -6.15 -16.58
CA SER A 68 1.28 -4.79 -17.08
C SER A 68 2.58 -4.14 -16.59
N LEU A 69 3.21 -4.70 -15.55
CA LEU A 69 4.33 -4.08 -14.86
C LEU A 69 5.53 -3.74 -15.76
N PRO A 70 5.98 -4.62 -16.70
CA PRO A 70 7.11 -4.29 -17.58
C PRO A 70 6.86 -3.02 -18.38
N ASP A 71 5.69 -2.89 -19.01
CA ASP A 71 5.33 -1.72 -19.82
C ASP A 71 5.22 -0.45 -18.95
N TRP A 72 4.71 -0.59 -17.71
CA TRP A 72 4.59 0.53 -16.79
C TRP A 72 5.94 1.02 -16.27
N LEU A 73 6.88 0.12 -16.01
CA LEU A 73 8.23 0.47 -15.56
C LEU A 73 9.06 1.14 -16.67
N ASP A 74 8.74 0.89 -17.93
CA ASP A 74 9.34 1.63 -19.05
C ASP A 74 8.93 3.11 -19.07
N GLU A 75 7.75 3.44 -18.49
CA GLU A 75 7.25 4.82 -18.42
C GLU A 75 7.63 5.53 -17.10
N VAL A 76 7.56 4.84 -15.97
CA VAL A 76 7.72 5.44 -14.62
C VAL A 76 8.35 4.45 -13.65
N ASP A 77 9.36 4.92 -12.92
CA ASP A 77 9.96 4.14 -11.83
C ASP A 77 9.04 4.14 -10.58
N PHE A 78 8.61 2.95 -10.17
CA PHE A 78 7.81 2.72 -8.97
C PHE A 78 7.92 1.26 -8.53
N ARG A 79 7.38 0.95 -7.36
CA ARG A 79 7.41 -0.42 -6.81
C ARG A 79 6.00 -0.93 -6.55
N VAL A 80 5.87 -2.26 -6.55
CA VAL A 80 4.66 -2.95 -6.10
C VAL A 80 4.95 -3.72 -4.82
N VAL A 81 4.15 -3.51 -3.80
CA VAL A 81 4.22 -4.18 -2.49
C VAL A 81 2.95 -4.99 -2.32
N ALA A 82 3.08 -6.31 -2.33
CA ALA A 82 1.95 -7.23 -2.10
C ALA A 82 1.98 -7.70 -0.65
N VAL A 83 0.96 -7.31 0.13
CA VAL A 83 0.84 -7.61 1.56
C VAL A 83 -0.22 -8.69 1.76
N SER A 84 0.22 -9.91 2.10
CA SER A 84 -0.71 -10.98 2.47
C SER A 84 -1.29 -10.72 3.86
N THR A 85 -2.60 -10.83 3.99
CA THR A 85 -3.34 -10.74 5.27
C THR A 85 -3.71 -12.12 5.82
N ASP A 86 -3.20 -13.18 5.21
CA ASP A 86 -3.36 -14.56 5.69
C ASP A 86 -2.72 -14.73 7.07
N ASP A 87 -3.41 -15.42 7.98
CA ASP A 87 -2.93 -15.64 9.35
C ASP A 87 -1.74 -16.64 9.39
N SER A 88 -1.20 -16.86 10.58
CA SER A 88 -0.05 -17.76 10.78
C SER A 88 -0.27 -19.20 10.30
N ARG A 89 -1.52 -19.68 10.26
CA ARG A 89 -1.88 -21.02 9.76
C ARG A 89 -1.82 -21.10 8.23
N GLN A 90 -2.04 -19.99 7.55
CA GLN A 90 -2.04 -19.89 6.10
C GLN A 90 -0.73 -19.32 5.53
N LEU A 91 0.19 -18.85 6.38
CA LEU A 91 1.44 -18.18 5.98
C LEU A 91 2.26 -18.98 4.97
N ALA A 92 2.49 -20.27 5.23
CA ALA A 92 3.24 -21.12 4.30
C ALA A 92 2.57 -21.25 2.94
N LYS A 93 1.23 -21.35 2.93
CA LYS A 93 0.43 -21.36 1.70
C LYS A 93 0.54 -20.03 0.96
N ALA A 94 0.47 -18.89 1.67
CA ALA A 94 0.58 -17.58 1.04
C ALA A 94 1.95 -17.37 0.38
N LYS A 95 3.03 -17.79 1.03
CA LYS A 95 4.39 -17.77 0.48
C LYS A 95 4.51 -18.61 -0.79
N SER A 96 4.16 -19.90 -0.71
CA SER A 96 4.22 -20.79 -1.87
C SER A 96 3.31 -20.34 -3.02
N PHE A 97 2.18 -19.72 -2.69
CA PHE A 97 1.26 -19.18 -3.69
C PHE A 97 1.87 -17.99 -4.47
N ALA A 98 2.50 -17.05 -3.77
CA ALA A 98 3.16 -15.90 -4.39
C ALA A 98 4.41 -16.31 -5.20
N GLU A 99 5.20 -17.24 -4.66
CA GLU A 99 6.36 -17.82 -5.35
C GLU A 99 5.96 -18.55 -6.63
N GLY A 100 4.92 -19.39 -6.58
CA GLY A 100 4.42 -20.14 -7.73
C GLY A 100 3.90 -19.27 -8.87
N ARG A 101 3.61 -17.98 -8.61
CA ARG A 101 3.22 -16.99 -9.61
C ARG A 101 4.38 -16.10 -10.09
N GLY A 102 5.58 -16.30 -9.54
CA GLY A 102 6.74 -15.49 -9.89
C GLY A 102 6.71 -14.07 -9.31
N TRP A 103 5.74 -13.74 -8.43
CA TRP A 103 5.62 -12.37 -7.90
C TRP A 103 6.85 -11.91 -7.12
N GLY A 104 7.59 -12.85 -6.52
CA GLY A 104 8.78 -12.52 -5.72
C GLY A 104 9.96 -11.96 -6.52
N SER A 105 9.95 -12.01 -7.86
CA SER A 105 10.97 -11.39 -8.71
C SER A 105 10.77 -9.88 -8.86
N ASP A 106 9.49 -9.43 -8.86
CA ASP A 106 9.13 -8.07 -9.26
C ASP A 106 8.35 -7.31 -8.18
N PHE A 107 7.74 -8.04 -7.23
CA PHE A 107 7.02 -7.45 -6.11
C PHE A 107 7.80 -7.58 -4.80
N THR A 108 7.74 -6.56 -3.96
CA THR A 108 8.09 -6.70 -2.54
C THR A 108 6.98 -7.48 -1.85
N LEU A 109 7.28 -8.71 -1.40
CA LEU A 109 6.32 -9.56 -0.71
C LEU A 109 6.41 -9.38 0.80
N LEU A 110 5.32 -9.00 1.43
CA LEU A 110 5.16 -8.88 2.88
C LEU A 110 4.02 -9.77 3.37
N PHE A 111 4.15 -10.29 4.58
CA PHE A 111 3.19 -11.20 5.20
C PHE A 111 2.79 -10.65 6.56
N ASP A 112 1.59 -10.12 6.64
CA ASP A 112 1.00 -9.46 7.82
C ASP A 112 0.13 -10.46 8.59
N LYS A 113 0.76 -11.55 9.09
CA LYS A 113 0.07 -12.67 9.73
C LYS A 113 -0.75 -12.31 10.98
N ASN A 114 -0.46 -11.16 11.59
CA ASN A 114 -1.20 -10.62 12.73
C ASN A 114 -2.20 -9.53 12.32
N GLN A 115 -2.21 -9.15 11.04
CA GLN A 115 -3.03 -8.06 10.48
C GLN A 115 -2.79 -6.71 11.17
N ASP A 116 -1.57 -6.47 11.67
CA ASP A 116 -1.20 -5.22 12.33
C ASP A 116 -1.07 -4.08 11.32
N PHE A 117 -0.42 -4.34 10.18
CA PHE A 117 -0.29 -3.38 9.09
C PHE A 117 -1.64 -3.09 8.41
N MET A 118 -2.43 -4.16 8.20
CA MET A 118 -3.80 -4.04 7.70
C MET A 118 -4.63 -3.09 8.57
N ARG A 119 -4.60 -3.27 9.91
CA ARG A 119 -5.32 -2.40 10.85
C ARG A 119 -4.76 -0.98 10.87
N ALA A 120 -3.43 -0.81 10.86
CA ALA A 120 -2.78 0.49 10.89
C ALA A 120 -3.09 1.32 9.63
N MET A 121 -3.30 0.66 8.47
CA MET A 121 -3.75 1.28 7.21
C MET A 121 -5.28 1.44 7.11
N ASN A 122 -6.04 1.11 8.17
CA ASN A 122 -7.51 1.12 8.18
C ASN A 122 -8.14 0.23 7.09
N VAL A 123 -7.49 -0.85 6.72
CA VAL A 123 -8.02 -1.84 5.77
C VAL A 123 -9.00 -2.75 6.49
N THR A 124 -10.23 -2.85 6.01
CA THR A 124 -11.30 -3.67 6.59
C THR A 124 -11.73 -4.81 5.67
N VAL A 125 -11.42 -4.72 4.39
CA VAL A 125 -11.76 -5.71 3.34
C VAL A 125 -10.65 -5.75 2.30
N VAL A 126 -10.44 -6.91 1.69
CA VAL A 126 -9.51 -7.10 0.57
C VAL A 126 -10.27 -7.47 -0.72
N PRO A 127 -9.80 -7.09 -1.91
CA PRO A 127 -8.62 -6.26 -2.13
C PRO A 127 -8.81 -4.83 -1.62
N HIS A 128 -7.77 -4.27 -1.05
CA HIS A 128 -7.64 -2.84 -0.79
C HIS A 128 -6.27 -2.42 -1.28
N VAL A 129 -6.24 -1.50 -2.21
CA VAL A 129 -5.01 -1.06 -2.87
C VAL A 129 -4.81 0.43 -2.64
N PHE A 130 -3.57 0.80 -2.38
CA PHE A 130 -3.14 2.18 -2.19
C PHE A 130 -2.07 2.54 -3.21
N VAL A 131 -2.10 3.76 -3.72
CA VAL A 131 -0.94 4.39 -4.36
C VAL A 131 -0.34 5.38 -3.36
N VAL A 132 0.94 5.23 -3.12
CA VAL A 132 1.71 6.02 -2.16
C VAL A 132 2.80 6.76 -2.91
N ASP A 133 2.95 8.06 -2.67
CA ASP A 133 4.01 8.85 -3.28
C ASP A 133 5.38 8.59 -2.64
N ALA A 134 6.43 9.15 -3.21
CA ALA A 134 7.81 9.01 -2.75
C ALA A 134 8.05 9.51 -1.31
N LYS A 135 7.11 10.25 -0.72
CA LYS A 135 7.16 10.76 0.65
C LYS A 135 6.34 9.93 1.64
N GLY A 136 5.78 8.81 1.18
CA GLY A 136 4.95 7.94 2.01
C GLY A 136 3.49 8.36 2.16
N LYS A 137 3.04 9.37 1.42
CA LYS A 137 1.68 9.86 1.47
C LYS A 137 0.79 9.04 0.55
N VAL A 138 -0.35 8.59 1.05
CA VAL A 138 -1.40 7.97 0.23
C VAL A 138 -2.03 9.03 -0.69
N VAL A 139 -1.95 8.81 -1.99
CA VAL A 139 -2.48 9.74 -3.02
C VAL A 139 -3.69 9.18 -3.75
N PHE A 140 -3.91 7.86 -3.68
CA PHE A 140 -5.07 7.18 -4.24
C PHE A 140 -5.32 5.88 -3.47
N SER A 141 -6.57 5.44 -3.40
CA SER A 141 -6.91 4.11 -2.92
C SER A 141 -8.24 3.64 -3.51
N HIS A 142 -8.38 2.31 -3.64
CA HIS A 142 -9.66 1.70 -3.94
C HIS A 142 -9.84 0.37 -3.18
N THR A 143 -11.08 -0.07 -3.08
CA THR A 143 -11.50 -1.39 -2.62
C THR A 143 -12.30 -2.07 -3.71
N ALA A 144 -12.27 -3.40 -3.73
CA ALA A 144 -12.85 -4.24 -4.78
C ALA A 144 -12.14 -4.03 -6.15
N TYR A 145 -12.06 -5.11 -6.92
CA TYR A 145 -11.43 -5.10 -8.24
C TYR A 145 -12.46 -5.40 -9.33
N VAL A 146 -12.47 -4.58 -10.35
CA VAL A 146 -13.11 -4.82 -11.64
C VAL A 146 -12.03 -4.84 -12.72
N GLN A 147 -12.19 -5.70 -13.72
CA GLN A 147 -11.20 -5.83 -14.80
C GLN A 147 -10.94 -4.47 -15.48
N GLY A 148 -9.67 -4.10 -15.64
CA GLY A 148 -9.24 -2.80 -16.15
C GLY A 148 -9.05 -1.74 -15.06
N GLY A 149 -9.44 -2.01 -13.79
CA GLY A 149 -9.25 -1.08 -12.68
C GLY A 149 -7.78 -0.83 -12.31
N GLU A 150 -6.88 -1.76 -12.67
CA GLU A 150 -5.44 -1.60 -12.48
C GLU A 150 -4.86 -0.39 -13.24
N VAL A 151 -5.48 0.02 -14.33
CA VAL A 151 -5.06 1.20 -15.10
C VAL A 151 -5.18 2.49 -14.29
N GLU A 152 -6.20 2.59 -13.42
CA GLU A 152 -6.38 3.76 -12.55
C GLU A 152 -5.25 3.87 -11.52
N LEU A 153 -4.73 2.73 -11.04
CA LEU A 153 -3.56 2.71 -10.15
C LEU A 153 -2.33 3.30 -10.85
N PHE A 154 -2.07 2.88 -12.08
CA PHE A 154 -0.94 3.38 -12.85
C PHE A 154 -1.08 4.88 -13.17
N GLU A 155 -2.27 5.35 -13.52
CA GLU A 155 -2.52 6.78 -13.71
C GLU A 155 -2.29 7.59 -12.41
N ALA A 156 -2.62 7.02 -11.25
CA ALA A 156 -2.34 7.64 -9.97
C ALA A 156 -0.82 7.68 -9.67
N VAL A 157 -0.09 6.61 -10.00
CA VAL A 157 1.39 6.58 -9.91
C VAL A 157 1.99 7.68 -10.78
N LYS A 158 1.62 7.77 -12.06
CA LYS A 158 2.10 8.82 -12.97
C LYS A 158 1.84 10.24 -12.45
N LYS A 159 0.68 10.47 -11.85
CA LYS A 159 0.35 11.77 -11.24
C LYS A 159 1.19 12.07 -9.99
N SER A 160 1.61 11.05 -9.24
CA SER A 160 2.40 11.22 -8.03
C SER A 160 3.83 11.68 -8.27
N VAL A 161 4.41 11.30 -9.42
CA VAL A 161 5.79 11.69 -9.80
C VAL A 161 5.89 13.05 -10.49
N ARG A 162 4.77 13.59 -10.99
CA ARG A 162 4.74 14.89 -11.71
C ARG A 162 4.63 16.11 -10.79
N LYS A 163 4.61 15.93 -9.47
CA LYS A 163 4.53 16.98 -8.45
C LYS A 163 5.89 17.22 -7.81
#